data_5a8191456f31aaf04a90e51fb6031f98
#
_entry.id   5a8191456f31aaf04a90e51fb6031f98
#
_cell.length_a   1.000
_cell.length_b   1.000
_cell.length_c   1.000
_cell.angle_alpha   90.00
_cell.angle_beta   90.00
_cell.angle_gamma   90.00
#
_symmetry.space_group_name_H-M   'P 1'
#
loop_
_entity.id
_entity.type
_entity.pdbx_description
1 polymer ?
#
loop_
_entity_poly.entity_id
_entity_poly.type
_entity_poly.pdbx_seq_one_letter_code
_entity_poly.pdbx_strand_id
1 'polypeptide(L)'
;MRGMQKKASQNVRALTHIADPVGSGVPLDIAWLTGIIPLGFVPAEIVISPDETTLYVAHESGREVSVVDIASASVVGSIKRAGAGAITLSPDGKRLYTIGQKRCYVVDTRLREVIRILPAANVNRILCSPDGRFICLSFQNALGGLIRLIETENYTVENEFDLGALTNASLALGISPLNDRFYATMLVDRTAPTDVLAISRVDYLQHDIPGFSDPRSMAFSSDGAWLYVGGIDEVYIIDAATNKMFYREKIGTQGYPVKVIGVTPDERYVYAIYTCNYDVYRIDTVKGIATCIAYFPSVGGAVLNRTGTYIYSSHPDMSWISIYRL
;
A
#
# COMPACT_ATOMS: atom_id res chain seq x y z
N MET A 1 -23.25 -21.06 0.82
CA MET A 1 -21.91 -21.46 1.28
C MET A 1 -21.28 -22.62 0.51
N ARG A 2 -21.92 -23.78 0.30
CA ARG A 2 -21.32 -24.91 -0.48
C ARG A 2 -20.98 -24.58 -1.95
N GLY A 3 -21.70 -23.67 -2.62
CA GLY A 3 -21.44 -23.29 -4.01
C GLY A 3 -20.21 -22.36 -4.19
N MET A 4 -19.93 -21.51 -3.21
CA MET A 4 -18.75 -20.63 -3.23
C MET A 4 -17.45 -21.38 -2.95
N GLN A 5 -17.48 -22.36 -2.05
CA GLN A 5 -16.32 -23.21 -1.78
C GLN A 5 -15.94 -24.09 -2.98
N LYS A 6 -16.94 -24.54 -3.77
CA LYS A 6 -16.68 -25.33 -4.98
C LYS A 6 -16.08 -24.48 -6.13
N LYS A 7 -16.49 -23.22 -6.27
CA LYS A 7 -15.87 -22.26 -7.21
C LYS A 7 -14.46 -21.90 -6.80
N ALA A 8 -14.22 -21.66 -5.50
CA ALA A 8 -12.89 -21.40 -4.95
C ALA A 8 -11.92 -22.57 -5.23
N SER A 9 -12.36 -23.82 -5.00
CA SER A 9 -11.51 -25.00 -5.23
C SER A 9 -11.21 -25.28 -6.71
N GLN A 10 -12.10 -24.89 -7.62
CA GLN A 10 -11.87 -25.01 -9.07
C GLN A 10 -10.91 -23.94 -9.58
N ASN A 11 -10.98 -22.69 -9.06
CA ASN A 11 -10.08 -21.62 -9.42
C ASN A 11 -8.67 -21.83 -8.84
N VAL A 12 -8.54 -22.43 -7.66
CA VAL A 12 -7.24 -22.81 -7.07
C VAL A 12 -6.53 -23.83 -7.96
N ARG A 13 -7.25 -24.81 -8.54
CA ARG A 13 -6.65 -25.78 -9.49
C ARG A 13 -6.19 -25.11 -10.79
N ALA A 14 -6.85 -24.04 -11.25
CA ALA A 14 -6.42 -23.30 -12.43
C ALA A 14 -5.17 -22.45 -12.17
N LEU A 15 -4.99 -21.96 -10.93
CA LEU A 15 -3.82 -21.16 -10.53
C LEU A 15 -2.56 -22.00 -10.24
N THR A 16 -2.73 -23.29 -9.93
CA THR A 16 -1.60 -24.21 -9.70
C THR A 16 -1.03 -24.84 -10.97
N HIS A 17 -1.65 -24.60 -12.12
CA HIS A 17 -1.16 -25.04 -13.43
C HIS A 17 -0.65 -23.85 -14.26
N ILE A 18 0.37 -23.13 -13.77
CA ILE A 18 1.31 -22.49 -14.69
C ILE A 18 2.28 -23.61 -15.07
N ALA A 19 2.00 -24.21 -16.23
CA ALA A 19 2.85 -25.27 -16.77
C ALA A 19 4.28 -24.76 -16.86
N ASP A 20 5.23 -25.60 -16.40
CA ASP A 20 6.66 -25.42 -16.68
C ASP A 20 6.85 -25.11 -18.17
N PRO A 21 7.45 -23.99 -18.55
CA PRO A 21 7.93 -23.83 -19.92
C PRO A 21 9.07 -24.83 -20.10
N VAL A 22 8.80 -25.83 -20.91
CA VAL A 22 9.70 -26.92 -21.24
C VAL A 22 11.10 -26.40 -21.59
N GLY A 23 12.11 -26.75 -20.79
CA GLY A 23 13.45 -26.99 -21.29
C GLY A 23 14.51 -25.91 -21.11
N SER A 24 14.43 -24.97 -20.18
CA SER A 24 15.61 -24.20 -19.78
C SER A 24 15.91 -24.43 -18.32
N GLY A 25 16.94 -25.12 -17.94
CA GLY A 25 17.34 -25.42 -16.56
C GLY A 25 17.76 -24.20 -15.71
N VAL A 26 17.03 -23.09 -15.83
CA VAL A 26 17.08 -21.91 -14.98
C VAL A 26 16.01 -22.08 -13.92
N PRO A 27 16.32 -22.01 -12.62
CA PRO A 27 15.30 -21.97 -11.57
C PRO A 27 14.39 -20.78 -11.85
N LEU A 28 13.12 -21.03 -12.18
CA LEU A 28 12.11 -19.99 -12.23
C LEU A 28 11.93 -19.48 -10.81
N ASP A 29 12.38 -18.27 -10.54
CA ASP A 29 12.13 -17.51 -9.32
C ASP A 29 10.66 -17.09 -9.27
N ILE A 30 9.76 -18.05 -9.08
CA ILE A 30 8.31 -17.88 -9.08
C ILE A 30 7.86 -17.75 -7.63
N ALA A 31 7.01 -16.77 -7.34
CA ALA A 31 6.31 -16.70 -6.06
C ALA A 31 5.25 -17.81 -5.98
N TRP A 32 5.23 -18.55 -4.87
CA TRP A 32 4.34 -19.69 -4.68
C TRP A 32 3.11 -19.30 -3.86
N LEU A 33 1.92 -19.55 -4.39
CA LEU A 33 0.68 -19.45 -3.62
C LEU A 33 0.68 -20.54 -2.54
N THR A 34 0.79 -20.14 -1.27
CA THR A 34 0.86 -21.05 -0.12
C THR A 34 -0.43 -21.14 0.67
N GLY A 35 -1.33 -20.14 0.53
CA GLY A 35 -2.58 -20.13 1.25
C GLY A 35 -3.60 -19.14 0.70
N ILE A 36 -4.87 -19.41 1.03
CA ILE A 36 -6.01 -18.54 0.74
C ILE A 36 -6.85 -18.42 2.01
N ILE A 37 -7.19 -17.18 2.38
CA ILE A 37 -8.03 -16.88 3.54
C ILE A 37 -9.34 -16.30 3.05
N PRO A 38 -10.47 -17.04 3.11
CA PRO A 38 -11.77 -16.51 2.75
C PRO A 38 -12.22 -15.41 3.71
N LEU A 39 -12.78 -14.36 3.15
CA LEU A 39 -13.38 -13.24 3.89
C LEU A 39 -14.90 -13.23 3.69
N GLY A 40 -15.62 -12.66 4.64
CA GLY A 40 -17.08 -12.51 4.54
C GLY A 40 -17.52 -11.31 3.71
N PHE A 41 -16.59 -10.43 3.35
CA PHE A 41 -16.84 -9.15 2.68
C PHE A 41 -15.78 -8.87 1.62
N VAL A 42 -16.07 -7.93 0.71
CA VAL A 42 -15.14 -7.47 -0.32
C VAL A 42 -13.98 -6.71 0.33
N PRO A 43 -12.74 -7.23 0.29
CA PRO A 43 -11.60 -6.56 0.89
C PRO A 43 -11.11 -5.38 0.04
N ALA A 44 -10.64 -4.33 0.71
CA ALA A 44 -9.99 -3.18 0.11
C ALA A 44 -8.49 -3.18 0.47
N GLU A 45 -8.11 -2.45 1.49
CA GLU A 45 -6.73 -2.35 1.95
C GLU A 45 -6.40 -3.35 3.06
N ILE A 46 -5.11 -3.67 3.16
CA ILE A 46 -4.58 -4.64 4.12
C ILE A 46 -3.29 -4.08 4.74
N VAL A 47 -3.14 -4.27 6.05
CA VAL A 47 -1.90 -3.98 6.78
C VAL A 47 -1.52 -5.15 7.68
N ILE A 48 -0.22 -5.32 7.88
CA ILE A 48 0.35 -6.36 8.74
C ILE A 48 0.78 -5.75 10.09
N SER A 49 0.54 -6.46 11.19
CA SER A 49 1.03 -6.04 12.50
C SER A 49 2.57 -6.08 12.57
N PRO A 50 3.20 -5.23 13.39
CA PRO A 50 4.66 -5.17 13.49
C PRO A 50 5.33 -6.47 13.94
N ASP A 51 4.62 -7.33 14.65
CA ASP A 51 5.06 -8.67 15.07
C ASP A 51 4.77 -9.77 14.02
N GLU A 52 4.17 -9.38 12.87
CA GLU A 52 3.81 -10.27 11.76
C GLU A 52 2.86 -11.42 12.15
N THR A 53 2.08 -11.27 13.21
CA THR A 53 1.12 -12.29 13.64
C THR A 53 -0.29 -12.06 13.10
N THR A 54 -0.62 -10.80 12.76
CA THR A 54 -1.99 -10.39 12.45
C THR A 54 -2.06 -9.54 11.18
N LEU A 55 -3.05 -9.83 10.32
CA LEU A 55 -3.45 -8.92 9.25
C LEU A 55 -4.75 -8.21 9.64
N TYR A 56 -4.81 -6.92 9.38
CA TYR A 56 -6.02 -6.12 9.45
C TYR A 56 -6.48 -5.79 8.05
N VAL A 57 -7.74 -6.10 7.74
CA VAL A 57 -8.30 -5.98 6.40
C VAL A 57 -9.49 -5.04 6.42
N ALA A 58 -9.37 -3.91 5.76
CA ALA A 58 -10.49 -3.00 5.51
C ALA A 58 -11.37 -3.54 4.38
N HIS A 59 -12.67 -3.24 4.40
CA HIS A 59 -13.64 -3.70 3.39
C HIS A 59 -14.29 -2.53 2.67
N GLU A 60 -14.56 -2.64 1.36
CA GLU A 60 -15.06 -1.53 0.54
C GLU A 60 -16.40 -0.97 1.01
N SER A 61 -17.33 -1.83 1.38
CA SER A 61 -18.69 -1.45 1.79
C SER A 61 -18.98 -1.68 3.26
N GLY A 62 -18.01 -2.22 3.99
CA GLY A 62 -18.15 -2.59 5.39
C GLY A 62 -18.00 -1.42 6.34
N ARG A 63 -18.49 -1.62 7.55
CA ARG A 63 -18.23 -0.75 8.69
C ARG A 63 -17.31 -1.44 9.70
N GLU A 64 -16.54 -2.40 9.20
CA GLU A 64 -15.70 -3.23 10.03
C GLU A 64 -14.36 -3.53 9.36
N VAL A 65 -13.39 -3.87 10.19
CA VAL A 65 -12.08 -4.37 9.79
C VAL A 65 -11.97 -5.82 10.24
N SER A 66 -11.68 -6.74 9.34
CA SER A 66 -11.39 -8.13 9.71
C SER A 66 -10.03 -8.26 10.36
N VAL A 67 -9.96 -9.09 11.39
CA VAL A 67 -8.72 -9.48 12.08
C VAL A 67 -8.39 -10.90 11.71
N VAL A 68 -7.26 -11.09 11.06
CA VAL A 68 -6.81 -12.37 10.52
C VAL A 68 -5.56 -12.81 11.27
N ASP A 69 -5.56 -14.01 11.80
CA ASP A 69 -4.37 -14.65 12.36
C ASP A 69 -3.57 -15.30 11.23
N ILE A 70 -2.30 -14.92 11.11
CA ILE A 70 -1.43 -15.37 10.01
C ILE A 70 -1.05 -16.84 10.18
N ALA A 71 -0.78 -17.28 11.41
CA ALA A 71 -0.32 -18.65 11.67
C ALA A 71 -1.40 -19.69 11.36
N SER A 72 -2.65 -19.42 11.72
CA SER A 72 -3.79 -20.29 11.41
C SER A 72 -4.43 -20.02 10.05
N ALA A 73 -3.97 -18.97 9.34
CA ALA A 73 -4.53 -18.50 8.09
C ALA A 73 -6.07 -18.37 8.15
N SER A 74 -6.58 -17.73 9.20
CA SER A 74 -8.03 -17.66 9.45
C SER A 74 -8.47 -16.30 10.02
N VAL A 75 -9.73 -15.93 9.78
CA VAL A 75 -10.36 -14.76 10.39
C VAL A 75 -10.70 -15.09 11.85
N VAL A 76 -10.08 -14.40 12.79
CA VAL A 76 -10.25 -14.61 14.24
C VAL A 76 -11.13 -13.54 14.90
N GLY A 77 -11.68 -12.62 14.13
CA GLY A 77 -12.57 -11.60 14.64
C GLY A 77 -12.74 -10.41 13.70
N SER A 78 -13.46 -9.41 14.17
CA SER A 78 -13.63 -8.15 13.45
C SER A 78 -13.77 -6.97 14.41
N ILE A 79 -13.36 -5.79 13.94
CA ILE A 79 -13.50 -4.52 14.66
C ILE A 79 -14.68 -3.80 14.05
N LYS A 80 -15.75 -3.70 14.81
CA LYS A 80 -17.01 -3.11 14.35
C LYS A 80 -16.94 -1.57 14.34
N ARG A 81 -17.64 -0.96 13.39
CA ARG A 81 -17.78 0.50 13.24
C ARG A 81 -16.44 1.23 12.99
N ALA A 82 -15.46 0.54 12.48
CA ALA A 82 -14.10 1.04 12.28
C ALA A 82 -13.83 1.69 10.91
N GLY A 83 -14.87 1.99 10.13
CA GLY A 83 -14.68 2.50 8.77
C GLY A 83 -14.26 1.41 7.78
N ALA A 84 -14.11 1.77 6.52
CA ALA A 84 -13.89 0.78 5.44
C ALA A 84 -13.00 1.29 4.29
N GLY A 85 -12.26 2.35 4.50
CA GLY A 85 -11.36 2.92 3.49
C GLY A 85 -9.89 2.59 3.76
N ALA A 86 -9.02 3.57 3.59
CA ALA A 86 -7.60 3.41 3.85
C ALA A 86 -7.33 3.11 5.34
N ILE A 87 -6.26 2.37 5.60
CA ILE A 87 -5.93 1.79 6.90
C ILE A 87 -4.42 1.87 7.14
N THR A 88 -4.02 2.17 8.37
CA THR A 88 -2.62 2.14 8.81
C THR A 88 -2.49 1.76 10.27
N LEU A 89 -1.34 1.21 10.67
CA LEU A 89 -1.01 0.85 12.05
C LEU A 89 0.01 1.82 12.65
N SER A 90 -0.06 2.02 13.96
CA SER A 90 1.06 2.59 14.71
C SER A 90 2.26 1.62 14.70
N PRO A 91 3.50 2.13 14.80
CA PRO A 91 4.71 1.29 14.77
C PRO A 91 4.78 0.26 15.90
N ASP A 92 4.13 0.53 17.04
CA ASP A 92 4.01 -0.38 18.17
C ASP A 92 2.85 -1.37 18.05
N GLY A 93 2.06 -1.28 16.97
CA GLY A 93 0.91 -2.13 16.70
C GLY A 93 -0.32 -1.90 17.61
N LYS A 94 -0.26 -0.96 18.57
CA LYS A 94 -1.34 -0.77 19.55
C LYS A 94 -2.52 0.04 19.03
N ARG A 95 -2.32 0.82 17.98
CA ARG A 95 -3.37 1.65 17.36
C ARG A 95 -3.50 1.31 15.88
N LEU A 96 -4.75 1.13 15.47
CA LEU A 96 -5.13 1.04 14.08
C LEU A 96 -5.91 2.31 13.72
N TYR A 97 -5.52 2.94 12.64
CA TYR A 97 -6.19 4.13 12.12
C TYR A 97 -6.88 3.76 10.82
N THR A 98 -8.16 4.09 10.71
CA THR A 98 -8.94 3.78 9.50
C THR A 98 -9.77 4.98 9.07
N ILE A 99 -10.09 5.06 7.79
CA ILE A 99 -10.93 6.10 7.23
C ILE A 99 -12.24 5.48 6.74
N GLY A 100 -13.33 6.17 6.94
CA GLY A 100 -14.61 5.80 6.36
C GLY A 100 -15.73 6.76 6.80
N GLN A 101 -16.76 6.89 5.97
CA GLN A 101 -17.93 7.71 6.30
C GLN A 101 -17.59 9.15 6.74
N LYS A 102 -16.60 9.78 6.07
CA LYS A 102 -16.12 11.15 6.39
C LYS A 102 -15.50 11.28 7.78
N ARG A 103 -14.93 10.21 8.31
CA ARG A 103 -14.32 10.14 9.65
C ARG A 103 -13.03 9.35 9.60
N CYS A 104 -12.12 9.69 10.52
CA CYS A 104 -10.99 8.86 10.88
C CYS A 104 -11.28 8.20 12.23
N TYR A 105 -11.13 6.89 12.28
CA TYR A 105 -11.38 6.08 13.47
C TYR A 105 -10.05 5.67 14.07
N VAL A 106 -9.89 5.88 15.37
CA VAL A 106 -8.77 5.40 16.16
C VAL A 106 -9.23 4.16 16.92
N VAL A 107 -8.57 3.05 16.67
CA VAL A 107 -8.91 1.75 17.22
C VAL A 107 -7.82 1.29 18.18
N ASP A 108 -8.19 0.77 19.33
CA ASP A 108 -7.31 -0.03 20.19
C ASP A 108 -7.27 -1.47 19.64
N THR A 109 -6.10 -1.91 19.19
CA THR A 109 -5.96 -3.22 18.52
C THR A 109 -6.14 -4.39 19.48
N ARG A 110 -5.75 -4.24 20.77
CA ARG A 110 -5.90 -5.27 21.80
C ARG A 110 -7.36 -5.45 22.21
N LEU A 111 -8.07 -4.32 22.42
CA LEU A 111 -9.49 -4.33 22.79
C LEU A 111 -10.39 -4.62 21.57
N ARG A 112 -9.88 -4.36 20.36
CA ARG A 112 -10.62 -4.41 19.09
C ARG A 112 -11.81 -3.45 19.09
N GLU A 113 -11.62 -2.26 19.66
CA GLU A 113 -12.66 -1.25 19.83
C GLU A 113 -12.22 0.10 19.29
N VAL A 114 -13.20 0.84 18.74
CA VAL A 114 -13.01 2.24 18.37
C VAL A 114 -12.98 3.08 19.64
N ILE A 115 -11.85 3.69 19.94
CA ILE A 115 -11.63 4.51 21.14
C ILE A 115 -11.78 6.01 20.87
N ARG A 116 -11.66 6.43 19.60
CA ARG A 116 -11.84 7.84 19.21
C ARG A 116 -12.28 7.94 17.75
N ILE A 117 -13.01 9.03 17.48
CA ILE A 117 -13.45 9.40 16.12
C ILE A 117 -13.04 10.84 15.87
N LEU A 118 -12.33 11.07 14.75
CA LEU A 118 -11.91 12.40 14.32
C LEU A 118 -12.69 12.81 13.07
N PRO A 119 -13.05 14.11 12.91
CA PRO A 119 -13.63 14.59 11.67
C PRO A 119 -12.63 14.45 10.51
N ALA A 120 -13.04 13.81 9.42
CA ALA A 120 -12.16 13.56 8.29
C ALA A 120 -12.96 13.45 6.98
N ALA A 121 -13.66 14.53 6.63
CA ALA A 121 -14.40 14.59 5.37
C ALA A 121 -13.43 14.65 4.18
N ASN A 122 -13.70 13.85 3.13
CA ASN A 122 -12.93 13.81 1.89
C ASN A 122 -11.46 13.37 2.06
N VAL A 123 -11.17 12.55 3.07
CA VAL A 123 -9.85 11.93 3.24
C VAL A 123 -9.72 10.75 2.29
N ASN A 124 -8.61 10.70 1.57
CA ASN A 124 -8.28 9.64 0.60
C ASN A 124 -7.24 8.67 1.15
N ARG A 125 -6.26 9.14 1.90
CA ARG A 125 -5.15 8.34 2.44
C ARG A 125 -4.87 8.68 3.89
N ILE A 126 -4.34 7.69 4.60
CA ILE A 126 -3.86 7.84 5.97
C ILE A 126 -2.57 7.05 6.14
N LEU A 127 -1.57 7.66 6.76
CA LEU A 127 -0.35 7.00 7.18
C LEU A 127 -0.02 7.39 8.61
N CYS A 128 0.54 6.44 9.37
CA CYS A 128 1.16 6.72 10.66
C CYS A 128 2.65 6.95 10.47
N SER A 129 3.23 7.93 11.16
CA SER A 129 4.66 8.18 11.11
C SER A 129 5.47 7.03 11.73
N PRO A 130 6.72 6.77 11.28
CA PRO A 130 7.57 5.71 11.80
C PRO A 130 7.86 5.80 13.30
N ASP A 131 7.82 7.01 13.89
CA ASP A 131 7.95 7.23 15.33
C ASP A 131 6.61 7.15 16.08
N GLY A 132 5.51 6.97 15.37
CA GLY A 132 4.17 6.89 15.94
C GLY A 132 3.59 8.20 16.46
N ARG A 133 4.31 9.33 16.30
CA ARG A 133 3.89 10.62 16.86
C ARG A 133 2.82 11.34 16.07
N PHE A 134 2.68 10.98 14.78
CA PHE A 134 1.73 11.65 13.87
C PHE A 134 0.97 10.66 13.02
N ILE A 135 -0.25 11.05 12.67
CA ILE A 135 -0.96 10.52 11.50
C ILE A 135 -1.01 11.62 10.44
N CYS A 136 -0.70 11.23 9.22
CA CYS A 136 -0.75 12.09 8.05
C CYS A 136 -2.00 11.73 7.25
N LEU A 137 -2.87 12.70 7.02
CA LEU A 137 -4.10 12.55 6.24
C LEU A 137 -3.98 13.34 4.95
N SER A 138 -4.32 12.73 3.81
CA SER A 138 -4.51 13.49 2.57
C SER A 138 -5.99 13.70 2.30
N PHE A 139 -6.32 14.93 1.94
CA PHE A 139 -7.67 15.37 1.60
C PHE A 139 -7.73 15.78 0.14
N GLN A 140 -8.88 15.56 -0.46
CA GLN A 140 -9.22 16.14 -1.74
C GLN A 140 -10.55 16.88 -1.62
N ASN A 141 -10.55 18.13 -2.03
CA ASN A 141 -11.75 18.95 -2.09
C ASN A 141 -11.84 19.66 -3.46
N ALA A 142 -12.90 20.44 -3.68
CA ALA A 142 -13.10 21.17 -4.92
C ALA A 142 -12.05 22.27 -5.18
N LEU A 143 -11.27 22.66 -4.18
CA LEU A 143 -10.24 23.70 -4.25
C LEU A 143 -8.83 23.12 -4.42
N GLY A 144 -8.65 21.80 -4.23
CA GLY A 144 -7.35 21.16 -4.38
C GLY A 144 -7.06 20.06 -3.35
N GLY A 145 -5.78 19.70 -3.27
CA GLY A 145 -5.25 18.74 -2.31
C GLY A 145 -4.78 19.42 -1.02
N LEU A 146 -4.98 18.75 0.11
CA LEU A 146 -4.51 19.16 1.42
C LEU A 146 -3.87 17.98 2.14
N ILE A 147 -2.73 18.20 2.79
CA ILE A 147 -2.15 17.25 3.75
C ILE A 147 -2.29 17.83 5.14
N ARG A 148 -2.79 17.02 6.09
CA ARG A 148 -2.90 17.39 7.48
C ARG A 148 -2.10 16.45 8.36
N LEU A 149 -1.29 17.00 9.25
CA LEU A 149 -0.58 16.29 10.31
C LEU A 149 -1.35 16.42 11.61
N ILE A 150 -1.63 15.28 12.24
CA ILE A 150 -2.33 15.20 13.51
C ILE A 150 -1.43 14.48 14.51
N GLU A 151 -1.15 15.10 15.64
CA GLU A 151 -0.44 14.46 16.75
C GLU A 151 -1.25 13.30 17.31
N THR A 152 -0.60 12.18 17.61
CA THR A 152 -1.29 10.97 18.11
C THR A 152 -1.52 11.00 19.62
N GLU A 153 -0.83 11.84 20.38
CA GLU A 153 -0.97 11.96 21.83
C GLU A 153 -2.31 12.58 22.22
N ASN A 154 -2.65 13.70 21.60
CA ASN A 154 -3.85 14.48 21.93
C ASN A 154 -4.84 14.58 20.76
N TYR A 155 -4.45 14.16 19.57
CA TYR A 155 -5.19 14.24 18.31
C TYR A 155 -5.50 15.67 17.87
N THR A 156 -4.56 16.59 18.11
CA THR A 156 -4.62 17.97 17.60
C THR A 156 -3.92 18.09 16.26
N VAL A 157 -4.39 19.01 15.44
CA VAL A 157 -3.74 19.34 14.17
C VAL A 157 -2.44 20.07 14.48
N GLU A 158 -1.30 19.51 14.05
CA GLU A 158 -0.01 20.15 14.16
C GLU A 158 0.23 21.13 13.01
N ASN A 159 -0.05 20.65 11.78
CA ASN A 159 0.16 21.46 10.58
C ASN A 159 -0.74 21.03 9.42
N GLU A 160 -0.93 21.94 8.48
CA GLU A 160 -1.65 21.71 7.22
C GLU A 160 -0.83 22.26 6.04
N PHE A 161 -0.77 21.48 4.96
CA PHE A 161 -0.09 21.84 3.72
C PHE A 161 -1.11 21.89 2.60
N ASP A 162 -1.34 23.10 2.06
CA ASP A 162 -2.14 23.29 0.86
C ASP A 162 -1.28 22.91 -0.36
N LEU A 163 -1.74 21.98 -1.15
CA LEU A 163 -1.07 21.51 -2.36
C LEU A 163 -1.55 22.25 -3.63
N GLY A 164 -2.36 23.29 -3.46
CA GLY A 164 -2.94 24.05 -4.54
C GLY A 164 -4.12 23.38 -5.25
N ALA A 165 -4.62 24.04 -6.28
CA ALA A 165 -5.78 23.60 -7.05
C ALA A 165 -5.43 22.43 -7.97
N LEU A 166 -5.38 21.23 -7.40
CA LEU A 166 -5.13 19.98 -8.11
C LEU A 166 -6.46 19.32 -8.42
N THR A 167 -6.87 19.34 -9.65
CA THR A 167 -8.09 18.68 -10.10
C THR A 167 -7.85 17.18 -10.23
N ASN A 168 -8.66 16.35 -9.54
CA ASN A 168 -8.71 14.87 -9.63
C ASN A 168 -7.51 14.09 -9.08
N ALA A 169 -6.81 14.58 -8.05
CA ALA A 169 -5.65 13.89 -7.51
C ALA A 169 -6.01 12.64 -6.68
N SER A 170 -5.55 11.49 -7.11
CA SER A 170 -5.37 10.32 -6.23
C SER A 170 -4.02 10.48 -5.55
N LEU A 171 -4.02 10.98 -4.32
CA LEU A 171 -2.76 11.20 -3.60
C LEU A 171 -2.24 9.87 -3.04
N ALA A 172 -1.04 9.47 -3.46
CA ALA A 172 -0.23 8.57 -2.65
C ALA A 172 0.56 9.40 -1.64
N LEU A 173 0.68 8.87 -0.44
CA LEU A 173 1.48 9.43 0.64
C LEU A 173 2.64 8.52 0.97
N GLY A 174 3.76 9.08 1.36
CA GLY A 174 4.90 8.37 1.93
C GLY A 174 5.50 9.16 3.07
N ILE A 175 6.02 8.46 4.06
CA ILE A 175 6.79 9.06 5.16
C ILE A 175 8.13 8.37 5.19
N SER A 176 9.21 9.14 5.15
CA SER A 176 10.57 8.63 5.24
C SER A 176 10.74 7.80 6.54
N PRO A 177 11.37 6.61 6.49
CA PRO A 177 11.70 5.84 7.69
C PRO A 177 12.52 6.61 8.71
N LEU A 178 13.29 7.61 8.26
CA LEU A 178 14.06 8.52 9.13
C LEU A 178 13.17 9.59 9.79
N ASN A 179 11.89 9.64 9.42
CA ASN A 179 10.91 10.57 9.95
C ASN A 179 11.26 12.05 9.74
N ASP A 180 12.05 12.33 8.72
CA ASP A 180 12.55 13.67 8.38
C ASP A 180 11.75 14.35 7.27
N ARG A 181 11.00 13.58 6.47
CA ARG A 181 10.22 14.07 5.32
C ARG A 181 8.93 13.33 5.09
N PHE A 182 7.97 14.05 4.54
CA PHE A 182 6.76 13.51 3.92
C PHE A 182 6.86 13.62 2.41
N TYR A 183 6.23 12.68 1.71
CA TYR A 183 6.13 12.71 0.27
C TYR A 183 4.67 12.53 -0.15
N ALA A 184 4.26 13.29 -1.15
CA ALA A 184 2.93 13.19 -1.73
C ALA A 184 3.02 13.18 -3.25
N THR A 185 2.20 12.38 -3.90
CA THR A 185 2.05 12.47 -5.36
C THR A 185 1.00 13.52 -5.70
N MET A 186 1.30 14.34 -6.67
CA MET A 186 0.41 15.40 -7.14
C MET A 186 -0.01 15.11 -8.59
N LEU A 187 -1.31 15.05 -8.83
CA LEU A 187 -1.87 14.86 -10.16
C LEU A 187 -2.51 16.17 -10.62
N VAL A 188 -1.82 16.91 -11.49
CA VAL A 188 -2.30 18.22 -11.95
C VAL A 188 -3.29 18.08 -13.11
N ASP A 189 -3.00 17.24 -14.08
CA ASP A 189 -3.86 16.89 -15.23
C ASP A 189 -3.30 15.60 -15.85
N ARG A 190 -4.15 14.80 -16.51
CA ARG A 190 -3.73 13.57 -17.20
C ARG A 190 -2.77 13.82 -18.37
N THR A 191 -2.64 15.06 -18.82
CA THR A 191 -1.82 15.47 -19.96
C THR A 191 -0.53 16.17 -19.57
N ALA A 192 -0.38 16.58 -18.30
CA ALA A 192 0.83 17.25 -17.80
C ALA A 192 1.72 16.27 -17.02
N PRO A 193 3.06 16.46 -17.04
CA PRO A 193 3.94 15.77 -16.11
C PRO A 193 3.48 16.00 -14.68
N THR A 194 3.46 14.96 -13.90
CA THR A 194 3.07 15.02 -12.49
C THR A 194 4.30 15.01 -11.63
N ASP A 195 4.22 15.61 -10.48
CA ASP A 195 5.33 15.76 -9.56
C ASP A 195 5.12 14.94 -8.30
N VAL A 196 6.22 14.58 -7.66
CA VAL A 196 6.22 14.11 -6.28
C VAL A 196 6.72 15.25 -5.42
N LEU A 197 5.91 15.66 -4.46
CA LEU A 197 6.25 16.72 -3.50
C LEU A 197 6.96 16.09 -2.31
N ALA A 198 8.15 16.58 -1.99
CA ALA A 198 8.86 16.29 -0.75
C ALA A 198 8.69 17.46 0.23
N ILE A 199 8.28 17.20 1.45
CA ILE A 199 8.06 18.17 2.51
C ILE A 199 8.97 17.85 3.69
N SER A 200 9.90 18.74 4.01
CA SER A 200 10.77 18.61 5.18
C SER A 200 9.96 18.72 6.49
N ARG A 201 10.25 17.89 7.47
CA ARG A 201 9.62 17.98 8.79
C ARG A 201 10.24 19.01 9.72
N VAL A 202 11.44 19.48 9.41
CA VAL A 202 12.17 20.41 10.28
C VAL A 202 11.69 21.84 10.08
N ASP A 203 11.56 22.25 8.83
CA ASP A 203 11.26 23.63 8.44
C ASP A 203 10.04 23.74 7.53
N TYR A 204 9.42 22.59 7.20
CA TYR A 204 8.26 22.46 6.33
C TYR A 204 8.48 22.99 4.89
N LEU A 205 9.74 23.12 4.47
CA LEU A 205 10.04 23.47 3.09
C LEU A 205 9.59 22.38 2.14
N GLN A 206 8.99 22.82 1.05
CA GLN A 206 8.49 21.98 -0.01
C GLN A 206 9.48 21.95 -1.18
N HIS A 207 9.66 20.78 -1.76
CA HIS A 207 10.53 20.56 -2.92
C HIS A 207 9.81 19.66 -3.93
N ASP A 208 9.62 20.19 -5.15
CA ASP A 208 9.02 19.44 -6.24
C ASP A 208 10.05 18.56 -6.92
N ILE A 209 9.71 17.30 -7.11
CA ILE A 209 10.48 16.33 -7.87
C ILE A 209 9.69 16.06 -9.15
N PRO A 210 10.13 16.58 -10.31
CA PRO A 210 9.38 16.51 -11.55
C PRO A 210 9.62 15.23 -12.33
N GLY A 211 8.76 14.97 -13.32
CA GLY A 211 9.02 14.02 -14.39
C GLY A 211 8.40 12.65 -14.23
N PHE A 212 7.31 12.53 -13.47
CA PHE A 212 6.56 11.30 -13.32
C PHE A 212 5.38 11.23 -14.31
N SER A 213 4.96 10.00 -14.60
CA SER A 213 3.72 9.73 -15.32
C SER A 213 2.72 9.12 -14.33
N ASP A 214 1.75 9.92 -13.87
CA ASP A 214 0.64 9.53 -12.98
C ASP A 214 1.10 8.68 -11.77
N PRO A 215 1.93 9.22 -10.85
CA PRO A 215 2.45 8.48 -9.72
C PRO A 215 1.33 8.19 -8.70
N ARG A 216 1.10 6.91 -8.35
CA ARG A 216 -0.03 6.47 -7.52
C ARG A 216 0.33 5.65 -6.31
N SER A 217 1.56 5.23 -6.17
CA SER A 217 2.04 4.41 -5.07
C SER A 217 3.48 4.73 -4.75
N MET A 218 3.90 4.51 -3.52
CA MET A 218 5.28 4.67 -3.12
C MET A 218 5.66 3.76 -1.96
N ALA A 219 6.94 3.40 -1.90
CA ALA A 219 7.55 2.68 -0.80
C ALA A 219 9.00 3.14 -0.62
N PHE A 220 9.50 3.06 0.61
CA PHE A 220 10.89 3.40 0.94
C PHE A 220 11.75 2.15 1.10
N SER A 221 13.07 2.31 0.85
CA SER A 221 14.06 1.42 1.41
C SER A 221 14.06 1.50 2.94
N SER A 222 14.54 0.45 3.61
CA SER A 222 14.50 0.37 5.07
C SER A 222 15.37 1.43 5.76
N ASP A 223 16.46 1.83 5.10
CA ASP A 223 17.38 2.89 5.55
C ASP A 223 16.88 4.31 5.20
N GLY A 224 15.81 4.41 4.39
CA GLY A 224 15.26 5.70 3.93
C GLY A 224 16.08 6.39 2.84
N ALA A 225 17.13 5.74 2.30
CA ALA A 225 17.96 6.32 1.26
C ALA A 225 17.25 6.41 -0.10
N TRP A 226 16.34 5.48 -0.37
CA TRP A 226 15.63 5.37 -1.64
C TRP A 226 14.13 5.44 -1.48
N LEU A 227 13.49 6.18 -2.36
CA LEU A 227 12.03 6.20 -2.53
C LEU A 227 11.68 5.59 -3.90
N TYR A 228 10.83 4.58 -3.90
CA TYR A 228 10.31 3.92 -5.08
C TYR A 228 8.89 4.38 -5.33
N VAL A 229 8.62 4.88 -6.53
CA VAL A 229 7.32 5.44 -6.91
C VAL A 229 6.79 4.70 -8.13
N GLY A 230 5.58 4.16 -8.03
CA GLY A 230 4.90 3.52 -9.15
C GLY A 230 4.08 4.54 -9.93
N GLY A 231 4.35 4.68 -11.21
CA GLY A 231 3.61 5.49 -12.17
C GLY A 231 2.97 4.66 -13.28
N ILE A 232 2.77 5.24 -14.45
CA ILE A 232 2.27 4.51 -15.62
C ILE A 232 3.41 3.71 -16.26
N ASP A 233 3.22 2.38 -16.35
CA ASP A 233 4.16 1.43 -16.97
C ASP A 233 5.56 1.37 -16.33
N GLU A 234 5.86 2.20 -15.33
CA GLU A 234 7.22 2.39 -14.79
C GLU A 234 7.25 2.42 -13.26
N VAL A 235 8.38 2.01 -12.70
CA VAL A 235 8.78 2.28 -11.31
C VAL A 235 9.94 3.28 -11.34
N TYR A 236 9.79 4.39 -10.63
CA TYR A 236 10.80 5.43 -10.49
C TYR A 236 11.57 5.23 -9.19
N ILE A 237 12.87 5.41 -9.25
CA ILE A 237 13.79 5.33 -8.11
C ILE A 237 14.35 6.71 -7.84
N ILE A 238 14.12 7.21 -6.65
CA ILE A 238 14.50 8.56 -6.21
C ILE A 238 15.52 8.44 -5.09
N ASP A 239 16.61 9.17 -5.21
CA ASP A 239 17.54 9.43 -4.11
C ASP A 239 16.87 10.38 -3.11
N ALA A 240 16.52 9.88 -1.94
CA ALA A 240 15.79 10.64 -0.93
C ALA A 240 16.66 11.74 -0.28
N ALA A 241 17.98 11.61 -0.29
CA ALA A 241 18.86 12.63 0.25
C ALA A 241 18.91 13.88 -0.63
N THR A 242 18.92 13.68 -1.95
CA THR A 242 19.03 14.76 -2.93
C THR A 242 17.69 15.17 -3.54
N ASN A 243 16.62 14.41 -3.32
CA ASN A 243 15.32 14.54 -3.97
C ASN A 243 15.41 14.52 -5.50
N LYS A 244 16.30 13.69 -6.06
CA LYS A 244 16.48 13.59 -7.50
C LYS A 244 16.11 12.20 -7.99
N MET A 245 15.48 12.15 -9.16
CA MET A 245 15.26 10.89 -9.87
C MET A 245 16.62 10.30 -10.25
N PHE A 246 16.89 9.09 -9.76
CA PHE A 246 18.12 8.35 -10.03
C PHE A 246 17.95 7.43 -11.24
N TYR A 247 16.85 6.68 -11.29
CA TYR A 247 16.59 5.70 -12.33
C TYR A 247 15.09 5.45 -12.48
N ARG A 248 14.68 4.89 -13.60
CA ARG A 248 13.33 4.37 -13.80
C ARG A 248 13.39 3.03 -14.51
N GLU A 249 12.57 2.09 -14.04
CA GLU A 249 12.45 0.75 -14.59
C GLU A 249 11.10 0.59 -15.28
N LYS A 250 11.13 0.23 -16.54
CA LYS A 250 9.92 -0.02 -17.32
C LYS A 250 9.46 -1.46 -17.14
N ILE A 251 8.23 -1.65 -16.68
CA ILE A 251 7.63 -2.97 -16.46
C ILE A 251 6.38 -3.22 -17.30
N GLY A 252 5.85 -2.20 -17.95
CA GLY A 252 4.66 -2.28 -18.80
C GLY A 252 4.77 -1.47 -20.08
N THR A 253 3.79 -1.59 -20.96
CA THR A 253 3.70 -0.85 -22.23
C THR A 253 2.28 -0.48 -22.62
N GLN A 254 1.29 -0.70 -21.74
CA GLN A 254 -0.13 -0.57 -22.09
C GLN A 254 -0.80 0.65 -21.45
N GLY A 255 -0.03 1.52 -20.78
CA GLY A 255 -0.54 2.74 -20.17
C GLY A 255 -1.30 2.53 -18.86
N TYR A 256 -0.92 1.53 -18.07
CA TYR A 256 -1.57 1.25 -16.78
C TYR A 256 -0.68 1.57 -15.59
N PRO A 257 -1.29 1.94 -14.44
CA PRO A 257 -0.54 2.20 -13.23
C PRO A 257 0.21 1.00 -12.70
N VAL A 258 1.34 1.29 -12.09
CA VAL A 258 2.14 0.36 -11.30
C VAL A 258 1.90 0.63 -9.82
N LYS A 259 1.61 -0.40 -9.04
CA LYS A 259 1.49 -0.33 -7.58
C LYS A 259 2.71 -0.95 -6.93
N VAL A 260 3.59 -0.13 -6.34
CA VAL A 260 4.70 -0.62 -5.52
C VAL A 260 4.14 -1.22 -4.24
N ILE A 261 4.54 -2.46 -3.92
CA ILE A 261 4.11 -3.20 -2.73
C ILE A 261 5.07 -2.94 -1.56
N GLY A 262 6.36 -3.00 -1.84
CA GLY A 262 7.40 -2.84 -0.82
C GLY A 262 8.78 -3.20 -1.33
N VAL A 263 9.75 -3.05 -0.44
CA VAL A 263 11.18 -3.29 -0.67
C VAL A 263 11.66 -4.33 0.34
N THR A 264 12.53 -5.25 -0.10
CA THR A 264 13.13 -6.23 0.82
C THR A 264 14.05 -5.56 1.82
N PRO A 265 14.25 -6.13 3.04
CA PRO A 265 15.11 -5.52 4.07
C PRO A 265 16.57 -5.37 3.64
N ASP A 266 17.05 -6.22 2.75
CA ASP A 266 18.39 -6.13 2.15
C ASP A 266 18.46 -5.13 0.98
N GLU A 267 17.33 -4.47 0.69
CA GLU A 267 17.17 -3.45 -0.36
C GLU A 267 17.43 -3.95 -1.79
N ARG A 268 17.59 -5.26 -1.94
CA ARG A 268 17.94 -5.88 -3.22
C ARG A 268 16.75 -5.95 -4.17
N TYR A 269 15.54 -6.14 -3.64
CA TYR A 269 14.36 -6.33 -4.46
C TYR A 269 13.24 -5.37 -4.11
N VAL A 270 12.63 -4.82 -5.15
CA VAL A 270 11.36 -4.08 -5.08
C VAL A 270 10.27 -4.95 -5.70
N TYR A 271 9.14 -5.06 -5.02
CA TYR A 271 7.97 -5.75 -5.55
C TYR A 271 6.92 -4.75 -5.98
N ALA A 272 6.39 -4.96 -7.18
CA ALA A 272 5.38 -4.10 -7.78
C ALA A 272 4.33 -4.91 -8.54
N ILE A 273 3.11 -4.38 -8.65
CA ILE A 273 2.01 -4.96 -9.41
C ILE A 273 1.72 -4.06 -10.59
N TYR A 274 1.72 -4.62 -11.79
CA TYR A 274 1.24 -3.96 -12.98
C TYR A 274 -0.28 -4.12 -13.07
N THR A 275 -1.04 -3.04 -12.95
CA THR A 275 -2.49 -3.14 -12.74
C THR A 275 -3.30 -3.47 -13.99
N CYS A 276 -2.66 -3.55 -15.16
CA CYS A 276 -3.31 -3.99 -16.40
C CYS A 276 -3.86 -5.41 -16.31
N ASN A 277 -3.01 -6.31 -15.86
CA ASN A 277 -3.26 -7.75 -15.80
C ASN A 277 -2.93 -8.34 -14.42
N TYR A 278 -2.59 -7.49 -13.45
CA TYR A 278 -2.20 -7.85 -12.09
C TYR A 278 -0.96 -8.74 -11.99
N ASP A 279 -0.06 -8.66 -12.96
CA ASP A 279 1.25 -9.28 -12.90
C ASP A 279 2.08 -8.68 -11.77
N VAL A 280 2.73 -9.56 -11.01
CA VAL A 280 3.64 -9.17 -9.92
C VAL A 280 5.07 -9.22 -10.43
N TYR A 281 5.74 -8.10 -10.36
CA TYR A 281 7.14 -7.96 -10.76
C TYR A 281 8.04 -7.88 -9.54
N ARG A 282 9.17 -8.58 -9.63
CA ARG A 282 10.34 -8.40 -8.78
C ARG A 282 11.39 -7.63 -9.56
N ILE A 283 11.81 -6.49 -9.06
CA ILE A 283 12.83 -5.62 -9.64
C ILE A 283 14.11 -5.79 -8.84
N ASP A 284 15.17 -6.30 -9.45
CA ASP A 284 16.51 -6.37 -8.86
C ASP A 284 17.13 -4.96 -8.95
N THR A 285 17.30 -4.30 -7.82
CA THR A 285 17.78 -2.91 -7.74
C THR A 285 19.23 -2.75 -8.15
N VAL A 286 20.02 -3.82 -8.07
CA VAL A 286 21.44 -3.84 -8.45
C VAL A 286 21.60 -4.05 -9.95
N LYS A 287 20.81 -4.94 -10.54
CA LYS A 287 20.91 -5.29 -11.97
C LYS A 287 20.05 -4.40 -12.85
N GLY A 288 19.03 -3.72 -12.30
CA GLY A 288 18.04 -2.99 -13.06
C GLY A 288 17.21 -3.92 -13.95
N ILE A 289 16.79 -5.08 -13.42
CA ILE A 289 16.03 -6.08 -14.18
C ILE A 289 14.71 -6.36 -13.46
N ALA A 290 13.60 -6.15 -14.15
CA ALA A 290 12.27 -6.54 -13.71
C ALA A 290 11.92 -7.95 -14.23
N THR A 291 11.47 -8.82 -13.34
CA THR A 291 11.04 -10.18 -13.66
C THR A 291 9.62 -10.40 -13.16
N CYS A 292 8.71 -10.85 -14.02
CA CYS A 292 7.38 -11.27 -13.60
C CYS A 292 7.48 -12.60 -12.83
N ILE A 293 6.97 -12.61 -11.59
CA ILE A 293 7.12 -13.74 -10.67
C ILE A 293 5.78 -14.37 -10.27
N ALA A 294 4.67 -13.66 -10.44
CA ALA A 294 3.34 -14.14 -10.10
C ALA A 294 2.28 -13.36 -10.87
N TYR A 295 1.06 -13.86 -10.81
CA TYR A 295 -0.16 -13.21 -11.26
C TYR A 295 -1.18 -13.20 -10.12
N PHE A 296 -1.84 -12.05 -9.89
CA PHE A 296 -2.93 -11.93 -8.94
C PHE A 296 -4.27 -11.85 -9.69
N PRO A 297 -5.34 -12.50 -9.19
CA PRO A 297 -6.65 -12.47 -9.88
C PRO A 297 -7.32 -11.09 -9.86
N SER A 298 -7.03 -10.29 -8.84
CA SER A 298 -7.43 -8.89 -8.67
C SER A 298 -6.63 -8.31 -7.52
N VAL A 299 -6.62 -7.00 -7.31
CA VAL A 299 -5.86 -6.37 -6.22
C VAL A 299 -6.63 -5.22 -5.58
N GLY A 300 -7.04 -5.37 -4.33
CA GLY A 300 -7.44 -4.27 -3.46
C GLY A 300 -6.21 -3.66 -2.77
N GLY A 301 -5.59 -4.41 -1.88
CA GLY A 301 -4.35 -4.10 -1.20
C GLY A 301 -3.33 -5.23 -1.30
N ALA A 302 -2.05 -4.91 -1.14
CA ALA A 302 -0.99 -5.88 -0.99
C ALA A 302 0.07 -5.35 -0.02
N VAL A 303 0.65 -6.24 0.77
CA VAL A 303 1.70 -5.92 1.74
C VAL A 303 2.78 -6.97 1.72
N LEU A 304 4.03 -6.51 1.71
CA LEU A 304 5.22 -7.34 1.91
C LEU A 304 5.47 -7.46 3.42
N ASN A 305 5.79 -8.65 3.91
CA ASN A 305 6.20 -8.81 5.28
C ASN A 305 7.62 -8.24 5.50
N ARG A 306 7.99 -7.99 6.77
CA ARG A 306 9.27 -7.33 7.13
C ARG A 306 10.50 -8.13 6.72
N THR A 307 10.38 -9.46 6.65
CA THR A 307 11.48 -10.32 6.20
C THR A 307 11.63 -10.37 4.68
N GLY A 308 10.69 -9.81 3.93
CA GLY A 308 10.70 -9.83 2.47
C GLY A 308 10.44 -11.22 1.87
N THR A 309 9.83 -12.13 2.63
CA THR A 309 9.62 -13.53 2.23
C THR A 309 8.19 -13.87 1.84
N TYR A 310 7.22 -13.03 2.24
CA TYR A 310 5.81 -13.23 1.94
C TYR A 310 5.13 -11.96 1.45
N ILE A 311 4.25 -12.11 0.45
CA ILE A 311 3.28 -11.09 0.05
C ILE A 311 1.90 -11.59 0.43
N TYR A 312 1.14 -10.73 1.12
CA TYR A 312 -0.28 -10.90 1.38
C TYR A 312 -1.05 -9.96 0.47
N SER A 313 -1.98 -10.48 -0.31
CA SER A 313 -2.78 -9.66 -1.24
C SER A 313 -4.27 -9.89 -1.03
N SER A 314 -5.04 -8.83 -0.95
CA SER A 314 -6.50 -8.88 -0.91
C SER A 314 -7.08 -8.82 -2.31
N HIS A 315 -8.11 -9.65 -2.56
CA HIS A 315 -8.74 -9.80 -3.86
C HIS A 315 -10.23 -9.45 -3.78
N PRO A 316 -10.62 -8.22 -4.17
CA PRO A 316 -12.00 -7.77 -4.10
C PRO A 316 -12.99 -8.67 -4.84
N ASP A 317 -12.67 -9.06 -6.07
CA ASP A 317 -13.54 -9.86 -6.92
C ASP A 317 -13.79 -11.27 -6.38
N MET A 318 -12.91 -11.74 -5.49
CA MET A 318 -12.92 -13.10 -4.94
C MET A 318 -13.29 -13.16 -3.46
N SER A 319 -13.31 -12.01 -2.76
CA SER A 319 -13.54 -11.91 -1.31
C SER A 319 -12.61 -12.79 -0.48
N TRP A 320 -11.32 -12.80 -0.81
CA TRP A 320 -10.28 -13.51 -0.06
C TRP A 320 -8.95 -12.77 -0.01
N ILE A 321 -8.03 -13.28 0.82
CA ILE A 321 -6.61 -12.93 0.82
C ILE A 321 -5.81 -14.11 0.30
N SER A 322 -4.80 -13.85 -0.53
CA SER A 322 -3.79 -14.83 -0.93
C SER A 322 -2.48 -14.60 -0.19
N ILE A 323 -1.79 -15.69 0.12
CA ILE A 323 -0.47 -15.71 0.73
C ILE A 323 0.51 -16.26 -0.30
N TYR A 324 1.46 -15.44 -0.72
CA TYR A 324 2.52 -15.83 -1.64
C TYR A 324 3.86 -15.86 -0.91
N ARG A 325 4.58 -16.97 -1.06
CA ARG A 325 5.97 -17.08 -0.65
C ARG A 325 6.88 -16.67 -1.82
N LEU A 326 7.85 -15.83 -1.51
CA LEU A 326 8.81 -15.27 -2.46
C LEU A 326 10.08 -16.10 -2.53
#